data_036d6555b7270ed07d8910336174f80f
#
_entry.id   036d6555b7270ed07d8910336174f80f
#
_cell.length_a   1.000
_cell.length_b   1.000
_cell.length_c   1.000
_cell.angle_alpha   90.00
_cell.angle_beta   90.00
_cell.angle_gamma   90.00
#
_symmetry.space_group_name_H-M   'P 1'
#
loop_
_entity.id
_entity.type
_entity.pdbx_description
1 polymer ?
#
loop_
_entity_poly.entity_id
_entity_poly.type
_entity_poly.pdbx_seq_one_letter_code
_entity_poly.pdbx_strand_id
1 'polypeptide(L)'
;MSITIKTPDEIEKMRVAGRLAGEVLDYIEPYVKAGITTEELDKLCHDLMVDVQGCIPAPLNYAPSGYKPYPKATCTSVNHQVCHGVPGDKQL
;
A
#
# COMPACT_ATOMS: atom_id res chain seq x y z
N MET A 1 3.82 22.74 -7.67
CA MET A 1 4.55 21.66 -6.96
C MET A 1 5.92 22.17 -6.55
N SER A 2 6.29 22.00 -5.29
CA SER A 2 7.59 22.40 -4.79
C SER A 2 8.45 21.18 -4.47
N ILE A 3 9.76 21.36 -4.58
CA ILE A 3 10.73 20.32 -4.20
C ILE A 3 11.26 20.67 -2.82
N THR A 4 11.16 19.71 -1.89
CA THR A 4 11.63 19.87 -0.53
C THR A 4 12.90 19.03 -0.33
N ILE A 5 13.97 19.68 0.12
CA ILE A 5 15.20 18.97 0.48
C ILE A 5 15.07 18.53 1.94
N LYS A 6 15.20 17.22 2.18
CA LYS A 6 15.00 16.64 3.50
C LYS A 6 16.17 16.95 4.44
N THR A 7 15.85 17.23 5.70
CA THR A 7 16.85 17.31 6.77
C THR A 7 17.37 15.91 7.12
N PRO A 8 18.53 15.77 7.82
CA PRO A 8 19.01 14.46 8.26
C PRO A 8 17.99 13.65 9.05
N ASP A 9 17.21 14.28 9.93
CA ASP A 9 16.15 13.61 10.69
C ASP A 9 15.03 13.11 9.77
N GLU A 10 14.63 13.91 8.78
CA GLU A 10 13.62 13.53 7.80
C GLU A 10 14.09 12.38 6.93
N ILE A 11 15.39 12.37 6.55
CA ILE A 11 15.98 11.27 5.79
C ILE A 11 15.92 9.98 6.59
N GLU A 12 16.22 10.02 7.89
CA GLU A 12 16.14 8.83 8.75
C GLU A 12 14.71 8.29 8.85
N LYS A 13 13.73 9.18 8.98
CA LYS A 13 12.32 8.78 8.98
C LYS A 13 11.92 8.13 7.66
N MET A 14 12.42 8.63 6.53
CA MET A 14 12.18 8.03 5.22
C MET A 14 12.83 6.66 5.09
N ARG A 15 14.02 6.46 5.69
CA ARG A 15 14.66 5.14 5.72
C ARG A 15 13.83 4.12 6.49
N VAL A 16 13.29 4.51 7.62
CA VAL A 16 12.40 3.65 8.42
C VAL A 16 11.15 3.30 7.63
N ALA A 17 10.51 4.29 7.01
CA ALA A 17 9.33 4.07 6.19
C ALA A 17 9.63 3.12 5.02
N GLY A 18 10.75 3.29 4.34
CA GLY A 18 11.18 2.43 3.23
C GLY A 18 11.43 0.99 3.68
N ARG A 19 12.08 0.81 4.84
CA ARG A 19 12.29 -0.51 5.41
C ARG A 19 10.97 -1.21 5.73
N LEU A 20 10.04 -0.48 6.35
CA LEU A 20 8.72 -1.03 6.69
C LEU A 20 7.93 -1.39 5.43
N ALA A 21 8.00 -0.58 4.39
CA ALA A 21 7.38 -0.90 3.11
C ALA A 21 7.98 -2.16 2.48
N GLY A 22 9.30 -2.32 2.55
CA GLY A 22 9.99 -3.53 2.10
C GLY A 22 9.54 -4.77 2.87
N GLU A 23 9.33 -4.65 4.17
CA GLU A 23 8.82 -5.75 5.01
C GLU A 23 7.42 -6.18 4.57
N VAL A 24 6.57 -5.25 4.15
CA VAL A 24 5.23 -5.58 3.62
C VAL A 24 5.36 -6.42 2.36
N LEU A 25 6.25 -6.05 1.45
CA LEU A 25 6.46 -6.81 0.22
C LEU A 25 6.97 -8.23 0.51
N ASP A 26 7.91 -8.37 1.43
CA ASP A 26 8.42 -9.68 1.84
C ASP A 26 7.34 -10.53 2.50
N TYR A 27 6.52 -9.92 3.33
CA TYR A 27 5.42 -10.60 4.02
C TYR A 27 4.37 -11.11 3.04
N ILE A 28 4.00 -10.32 2.03
CA ILE A 28 2.92 -10.67 1.12
C ILE A 28 3.33 -11.66 0.03
N GLU A 29 4.62 -11.77 -0.26
CA GLU A 29 5.13 -12.60 -1.35
C GLU A 29 4.59 -14.04 -1.35
N PRO A 30 4.62 -14.79 -0.22
CA PRO A 30 4.13 -16.16 -0.23
C PRO A 30 2.61 -16.28 -0.45
N TYR A 31 1.88 -15.19 -0.30
CA TYR A 31 0.42 -15.17 -0.52
C TYR A 31 0.04 -14.82 -1.97
N VAL A 32 0.98 -14.30 -2.75
CA VAL A 32 0.75 -13.90 -4.15
C VAL A 32 0.80 -15.14 -5.03
N LYS A 33 -0.36 -15.74 -5.27
CA LYS A 33 -0.49 -16.94 -6.08
C LYS A 33 -1.89 -17.03 -6.69
N ALA A 34 -2.04 -17.88 -7.70
CA ALA A 34 -3.33 -18.06 -8.38
C ALA A 34 -4.43 -18.46 -7.40
N GLY A 35 -5.58 -17.85 -7.55
CA GLY A 35 -6.78 -18.13 -6.75
C GLY A 35 -7.01 -17.17 -5.59
N ILE A 36 -6.01 -16.41 -5.17
CA ILE A 36 -6.22 -15.40 -4.12
C ILE A 36 -6.89 -14.16 -4.73
N THR A 37 -7.78 -13.52 -3.99
CA THR A 37 -8.38 -12.25 -4.43
C THR A 37 -7.48 -11.09 -4.07
N THR A 38 -7.60 -9.99 -4.82
CA THR A 38 -6.85 -8.77 -4.52
C THR A 38 -7.30 -8.16 -3.19
N GLU A 39 -8.57 -8.35 -2.83
CA GLU A 39 -9.08 -7.90 -1.52
C GLU A 39 -8.41 -8.64 -0.36
N GLU A 40 -8.20 -9.95 -0.50
CA GLU A 40 -7.48 -10.74 0.52
C GLU A 40 -6.03 -10.26 0.67
N LEU A 41 -5.35 -9.96 -0.44
CA LEU A 41 -4.01 -9.39 -0.41
C LEU A 41 -4.00 -8.03 0.28
N ASP A 42 -4.98 -7.18 -0.02
CA ASP A 42 -5.10 -5.87 0.62
C ASP A 42 -5.28 -5.99 2.12
N LYS A 43 -6.16 -6.90 2.55
CA LYS A 43 -6.40 -7.13 3.98
C LYS A 43 -5.13 -7.56 4.71
N LEU A 44 -4.36 -8.46 4.13
CA LEU A 44 -3.09 -8.92 4.72
C LEU A 44 -2.11 -7.76 4.85
N CYS A 45 -1.97 -6.94 3.81
CA CYS A 45 -1.10 -5.77 3.85
C CYS A 45 -1.58 -4.73 4.86
N HIS A 46 -2.88 -4.45 4.87
CA HIS A 46 -3.49 -3.49 5.79
C HIS A 46 -3.24 -3.91 7.26
N ASP A 47 -3.51 -5.17 7.57
CA ASP A 47 -3.37 -5.67 8.95
C ASP A 47 -1.91 -5.61 9.40
N LEU A 48 -0.95 -5.95 8.53
CA LEU A 48 0.46 -5.84 8.87
C LEU A 48 0.86 -4.38 9.11
N MET A 49 0.50 -3.49 8.20
CA MET A 49 0.88 -2.08 8.30
C MET A 49 0.28 -1.40 9.54
N VAL A 50 -1.00 -1.63 9.81
CA VAL A 50 -1.72 -0.96 10.89
C VAL A 50 -1.49 -1.64 12.24
N ASP A 51 -1.67 -2.96 12.32
CA ASP A 51 -1.69 -3.66 13.60
C ASP A 51 -0.29 -4.05 14.09
N VAL A 52 0.63 -4.38 13.19
CA VAL A 52 1.97 -4.82 13.55
C VAL A 52 2.99 -3.67 13.48
N GLN A 53 3.01 -2.95 12.36
CA GLN A 53 3.97 -1.87 12.16
C GLN A 53 3.54 -0.53 12.77
N GLY A 54 2.26 -0.37 13.08
CA GLY A 54 1.73 0.89 13.60
C GLY A 54 1.74 2.03 12.58
N CYS A 55 1.70 1.69 11.31
CA CYS A 55 1.75 2.66 10.21
C CYS A 55 0.37 3.01 9.69
N ILE A 56 0.27 4.16 9.03
CA ILE A 56 -0.93 4.56 8.29
C ILE A 56 -0.63 4.34 6.80
N PRO A 57 -1.33 3.39 6.12
CA PRO A 57 -1.11 3.18 4.69
C PRO A 57 -1.39 4.43 3.86
N ALA A 58 -0.46 4.81 3.00
CA ALA A 58 -0.59 6.04 2.22
C ALA A 58 -1.84 6.10 1.34
N PRO A 59 -2.27 5.01 0.63
CA PRO A 59 -3.47 5.06 -0.19
C PRO A 59 -4.77 5.15 0.61
N LEU A 60 -4.79 4.60 1.83
CA LEU A 60 -6.02 4.52 2.61
C LEU A 60 -6.58 5.91 2.92
N ASN A 61 -7.83 6.12 2.56
CA ASN A 61 -8.54 7.40 2.73
C ASN A 61 -7.94 8.56 1.93
N TYR A 62 -7.04 8.29 0.98
CA TYR A 62 -6.55 9.33 0.09
C TYR A 62 -7.71 9.90 -0.72
N ALA A 63 -7.90 11.21 -0.61
CA ALA A 63 -9.04 11.89 -1.21
C ALA A 63 -8.57 13.21 -1.85
N PRO A 64 -8.11 13.15 -3.11
CA PRO A 64 -7.83 14.38 -3.84
C PRO A 64 -9.10 15.22 -3.97
N SER A 65 -8.94 16.53 -4.13
CA SER A 65 -10.05 17.46 -4.24
C SER A 65 -11.08 16.97 -5.27
N GLY A 66 -12.35 16.87 -4.86
CA GLY A 66 -13.44 16.43 -5.72
C GLY A 66 -13.64 14.92 -5.81
N TYR A 67 -12.86 14.12 -5.10
CA TYR A 67 -12.95 12.66 -5.12
C TYR A 67 -13.29 12.09 -3.76
N LYS A 68 -13.90 10.90 -3.77
CA LYS A 68 -14.17 10.16 -2.53
C LYS A 68 -12.86 9.60 -1.95
N PRO A 69 -12.79 9.43 -0.61
CA PRO A 69 -11.64 8.77 0.00
C PRO A 69 -11.40 7.38 -0.58
N TYR A 70 -10.13 7.06 -0.83
CA TYR A 70 -9.76 5.74 -1.33
C TYR A 70 -9.97 4.69 -0.23
N PRO A 71 -10.73 3.60 -0.52
CA PRO A 71 -11.22 2.69 0.55
C PRO A 71 -10.24 1.60 0.98
N LYS A 72 -9.09 1.47 0.30
CA LYS A 72 -8.16 0.36 0.52
C LYS A 72 -6.77 0.83 0.87
N ALA A 73 -5.95 -0.09 1.39
CA ALA A 73 -4.56 0.19 1.78
C ALA A 73 -3.57 0.07 0.63
N THR A 74 -3.94 -0.64 -0.43
CA THR A 74 -3.07 -0.91 -1.58
C THR A 74 -3.77 -0.62 -2.90
N CYS A 75 -2.98 -0.54 -3.96
CA CYS A 75 -3.47 -0.54 -5.33
C CYS A 75 -2.98 -1.82 -6.00
N THR A 76 -3.89 -2.63 -6.54
CA THR A 76 -3.57 -3.90 -7.18
C THR A 76 -4.08 -3.90 -8.61
N SER A 77 -3.16 -3.83 -9.55
CA SER A 77 -3.49 -3.73 -10.99
C SER A 77 -3.18 -5.06 -11.65
N VAL A 78 -4.25 -5.80 -12.00
CA VAL A 78 -4.15 -7.17 -12.54
C VAL A 78 -4.19 -7.11 -14.06
N ASN A 79 -3.23 -7.79 -14.70
CA ASN A 79 -3.16 -7.95 -16.14
C ASN A 79 -3.18 -6.62 -16.91
N HIS A 80 -4.31 -6.30 -17.58
CA HIS A 80 -4.43 -5.12 -18.43
C HIS A 80 -4.62 -3.80 -17.67
N GLN A 81 -4.83 -3.85 -16.36
CA GLN A 81 -4.94 -2.62 -15.57
C GLN A 81 -3.59 -1.91 -15.50
N VAL A 82 -3.55 -0.64 -15.85
CA VAL A 82 -2.28 0.11 -15.93
C VAL A 82 -1.79 0.52 -14.55
N CYS A 83 -2.68 1.11 -13.74
CA CYS A 83 -2.35 1.52 -12.38
C CYS A 83 -3.62 1.74 -11.57
N HIS A 84 -3.45 1.87 -10.26
CA HIS A 84 -4.51 2.18 -9.30
C HIS A 84 -5.71 1.23 -9.35
N GLY A 85 -5.46 -0.06 -9.60
CA GLY A 85 -6.51 -1.07 -9.48
C GLY A 85 -6.98 -1.16 -8.03
N VAL A 86 -8.29 -1.01 -7.81
CA VAL A 86 -8.86 -1.09 -6.45
C VAL A 86 -9.02 -2.58 -6.07
N PRO A 87 -8.50 -3.01 -4.91
CA PRO A 87 -8.66 -4.38 -4.45
C PRO A 87 -10.14 -4.79 -4.33
N GLY A 88 -10.44 -5.98 -4.79
CA GLY A 88 -11.79 -6.52 -4.79
C GLY A 88 -11.82 -8.03 -4.91
N ASP A 89 -12.87 -8.57 -5.50
CA ASP A 89 -13.09 -10.01 -5.61
C ASP A 89 -12.38 -10.68 -6.81
N LYS A 90 -11.61 -9.90 -7.57
CA LYS A 90 -10.86 -10.42 -8.70
C LYS A 90 -9.71 -11.30 -8.21
N GLN A 91 -9.65 -12.52 -8.75
CA GLN A 91 -8.57 -13.47 -8.42
C GLN A 91 -7.38 -13.32 -9.37
N LEU A 92 -6.21 -13.60 -8.81
CA LEU A 92 -4.98 -13.66 -9.59
C LEU A 92 -4.97 -14.90 -10.51
#